data_7ba8e0f0cd78ff7163bc9a1456d82b45
#
_entry.id   7ba8e0f0cd78ff7163bc9a1456d82b45
#
_cell.length_a   1.000
_cell.length_b   1.000
_cell.length_c   1.000
_cell.angle_alpha   90.00
_cell.angle_beta   90.00
_cell.angle_gamma   90.00
#
_symmetry.space_group_name_H-M   'P 1'
#
loop_
_entity.id
_entity.type
_entity.pdbx_description
1 polymer ?
#
loop_
_entity_poly.entity_id
_entity_poly.type
_entity_poly.pdbx_seq_one_letter_code
_entity_poly.pdbx_strand_id
1 'polypeptide(L)'
;MNEFQEDILTGIPNYLPKHPGQDPLVSHAPKRKDVLNKREKQLALKNALRYFDVEHHADLAGEFALELKTFGRIYMYRYRPKYKMFARPLNSYPANCDQAASIMLMIQNNLDPDVAQHPHELITYGGNGSVFQNWAQYLLTMKYLAEMNSEQTLHIHSGHPQGLFPSSNQAPRVVVTNGMMIPNHSKPIDLEKYSAMGVTQYGQMTAGSYMYIGPQGIVHGTTITLMNAARKFTDGKLEGKLFVTAGLGGMSGAQPKAASIAGMVSITAEINKTAALKRQSQGWVDEIHYEVNTAISSALESQAKKGNKSIAFVP
;
A
#
# COMPACT_ATOMS: atom_id res chain seq x y z
N MET A 1 18.13 -17.41 17.88
CA MET A 1 17.63 -16.65 16.73
C MET A 1 16.81 -17.64 15.90
N ASN A 2 15.69 -17.23 15.35
CA ASN A 2 14.87 -18.08 14.50
C ASN A 2 15.08 -17.67 13.01
N GLU A 3 14.61 -18.51 12.07
CA GLU A 3 14.77 -18.28 10.61
C GLU A 3 14.30 -16.88 10.16
N PHE A 4 13.18 -16.39 10.70
CA PHE A 4 12.68 -15.06 10.41
C PHE A 4 13.66 -13.93 10.80
N GLN A 5 14.29 -14.07 11.95
CA GLN A 5 15.28 -13.09 12.43
C GLN A 5 16.58 -13.15 11.62
N GLU A 6 17.00 -14.36 11.24
CA GLU A 6 18.18 -14.58 10.40
C GLU A 6 17.99 -14.01 8.99
N ASP A 7 16.83 -14.22 8.39
CA ASP A 7 16.49 -13.64 7.07
C ASP A 7 16.55 -12.11 7.10
N ILE A 8 16.02 -11.48 8.16
CA ILE A 8 16.08 -10.00 8.29
C ILE A 8 17.52 -9.52 8.41
N LEU A 9 18.33 -10.12 9.25
CA LEU A 9 19.71 -9.72 9.48
C LEU A 9 20.60 -9.99 8.25
N THR A 10 20.28 -11.00 7.46
CA THR A 10 20.97 -11.27 6.20
C THR A 10 20.71 -10.14 5.18
N GLY A 11 19.47 -9.65 5.10
CA GLY A 11 19.08 -8.68 4.07
C GLY A 11 19.08 -9.31 2.68
N ILE A 12 19.78 -8.71 1.71
CA ILE A 12 19.96 -9.33 0.39
C ILE A 12 20.96 -10.48 0.53
N PRO A 13 20.57 -11.73 0.21
CA PRO A 13 21.51 -12.84 0.27
C PRO A 13 22.57 -12.72 -0.84
N ASN A 14 23.78 -13.19 -0.55
CA ASN A 14 24.89 -13.23 -1.49
C ASN A 14 24.86 -14.40 -2.48
N TYR A 15 23.77 -15.14 -2.50
CA TYR A 15 23.51 -16.23 -3.45
C TYR A 15 22.17 -15.97 -4.17
N LEU A 16 21.94 -16.65 -5.29
CA LEU A 16 20.67 -16.57 -6.02
C LEU A 16 19.60 -17.46 -5.37
N PRO A 17 18.61 -16.92 -4.66
CA PRO A 17 17.50 -17.70 -4.13
C PRO A 17 16.71 -18.38 -5.26
N LYS A 18 16.02 -19.48 -4.93
CA LYS A 18 15.05 -20.07 -5.88
C LYS A 18 13.91 -19.06 -6.11
N HIS A 19 13.57 -18.82 -7.39
CA HIS A 19 12.46 -17.94 -7.74
C HIS A 19 11.14 -18.51 -7.18
N PRO A 20 10.38 -17.78 -6.35
CA PRO A 20 9.21 -18.31 -5.65
C PRO A 20 7.98 -18.51 -6.56
N GLY A 21 8.01 -17.98 -7.79
CA GLY A 21 6.83 -17.93 -8.66
C GLY A 21 5.81 -16.88 -8.21
N GLN A 22 4.69 -16.81 -8.91
CA GLN A 22 3.52 -16.05 -8.49
C GLN A 22 2.57 -16.96 -7.70
N ASP A 23 2.01 -16.43 -6.63
CA ASP A 23 0.97 -17.11 -5.85
C ASP A 23 -0.40 -16.66 -6.37
N PRO A 24 -1.18 -17.55 -6.99
CA PRO A 24 -2.48 -17.18 -7.56
C PRO A 24 -3.56 -16.86 -6.49
N LEU A 25 -3.27 -17.12 -5.22
CA LEU A 25 -4.20 -16.89 -4.11
C LEU A 25 -4.19 -15.44 -3.62
N VAL A 26 -3.19 -14.64 -4.03
CA VAL A 26 -3.14 -13.23 -3.68
C VAL A 26 -3.54 -12.34 -4.87
N SER A 27 -4.00 -11.13 -4.55
CA SER A 27 -4.30 -10.12 -5.58
C SER A 27 -3.01 -9.58 -6.19
N HIS A 28 -2.89 -9.64 -7.51
CA HIS A 28 -1.75 -9.11 -8.26
C HIS A 28 -2.07 -7.78 -8.94
N ALA A 29 -1.07 -6.90 -9.03
CA ALA A 29 -1.21 -5.65 -9.74
C ALA A 29 -1.39 -5.89 -11.25
N PRO A 30 -2.24 -5.11 -11.92
CA PRO A 30 -2.36 -5.18 -13.37
C PRO A 30 -1.03 -4.78 -14.04
N LYS A 31 -0.79 -5.36 -15.20
CA LYS A 31 0.37 -4.99 -16.04
C LYS A 31 0.37 -3.49 -16.30
N ARG A 32 1.50 -2.84 -16.04
CA ARG A 32 1.71 -1.42 -16.36
C ARG A 32 2.03 -1.22 -17.84
N LYS A 33 1.73 -0.03 -18.36
CA LYS A 33 2.05 0.33 -19.73
C LYS A 33 3.57 0.28 -19.97
N ASP A 34 3.98 -0.25 -21.11
CA ASP A 34 5.37 -0.13 -21.58
C ASP A 34 5.59 1.29 -22.12
N VAL A 35 6.29 2.10 -21.33
CA VAL A 35 6.53 3.51 -21.62
C VAL A 35 8.00 3.82 -21.87
N LEU A 36 8.87 2.80 -21.82
CA LEU A 36 10.32 2.96 -21.93
C LEU A 36 10.82 2.66 -23.35
N ASN A 37 11.67 3.54 -23.86
CA ASN A 37 12.47 3.24 -25.05
C ASN A 37 13.64 2.28 -24.72
N LYS A 38 14.39 1.84 -25.75
CA LYS A 38 15.49 0.87 -25.60
C LYS A 38 16.58 1.32 -24.60
N ARG A 39 16.98 2.59 -24.65
CA ARG A 39 17.99 3.15 -23.75
C ARG A 39 17.48 3.20 -22.30
N GLU A 40 16.23 3.58 -22.11
CA GLU A 40 15.59 3.66 -20.81
C GLU A 40 15.38 2.27 -20.17
N LYS A 41 15.08 1.24 -20.97
CA LYS A 41 15.06 -0.16 -20.50
C LYS A 41 16.45 -0.61 -20.02
N GLN A 42 17.51 -0.24 -20.71
CA GLN A 42 18.87 -0.51 -20.25
C GLN A 42 19.19 0.19 -18.92
N LEU A 43 18.75 1.45 -18.76
CA LEU A 43 18.90 2.18 -17.49
C LEU A 43 18.10 1.53 -16.36
N ALA A 44 16.87 1.08 -16.63
CA ALA A 44 16.07 0.35 -15.66
C ALA A 44 16.78 -0.91 -15.14
N LEU A 45 17.35 -1.70 -16.06
CA LEU A 45 18.13 -2.89 -15.69
C LEU A 45 19.39 -2.53 -14.90
N LYS A 46 20.13 -1.49 -15.31
CA LYS A 46 21.31 -1.02 -14.58
C LYS A 46 20.94 -0.55 -13.18
N ASN A 47 19.84 0.15 -13.02
CA ASN A 47 19.34 0.59 -11.71
C ASN A 47 18.92 -0.59 -10.82
N ALA A 48 18.35 -1.63 -11.40
CA ALA A 48 17.96 -2.82 -10.66
C ALA A 48 19.18 -3.65 -10.23
N LEU A 49 20.15 -3.84 -11.11
CA LEU A 49 21.32 -4.67 -10.85
C LEU A 49 22.27 -4.09 -9.80
N ARG A 50 22.23 -2.78 -9.52
CA ARG A 50 23.11 -2.13 -8.53
C ARG A 50 22.99 -2.65 -7.09
N TYR A 51 21.93 -3.40 -6.78
CA TYR A 51 21.72 -4.01 -5.47
C TYR A 51 22.49 -5.31 -5.26
N PHE A 52 23.10 -5.86 -6.32
CA PHE A 52 23.64 -7.21 -6.34
C PHE A 52 25.09 -7.23 -6.79
N ASP A 53 25.82 -8.25 -6.35
CA ASP A 53 27.20 -8.47 -6.78
C ASP A 53 27.28 -8.74 -8.29
N VAL A 54 28.36 -8.29 -8.92
CA VAL A 54 28.56 -8.34 -10.38
C VAL A 54 28.48 -9.76 -10.92
N GLU A 55 28.87 -10.77 -10.14
CA GLU A 55 28.83 -12.18 -10.53
C GLU A 55 27.39 -12.67 -10.83
N HIS A 56 26.36 -12.07 -10.21
CA HIS A 56 24.96 -12.38 -10.40
C HIS A 56 24.29 -11.59 -11.53
N HIS A 57 24.97 -10.59 -12.10
CA HIS A 57 24.34 -9.68 -13.06
C HIS A 57 23.89 -10.37 -14.35
N ALA A 58 24.63 -11.39 -14.82
CA ALA A 58 24.27 -12.10 -16.04
C ALA A 58 22.92 -12.85 -15.89
N ASP A 59 22.73 -13.54 -14.77
CA ASP A 59 21.50 -14.28 -14.48
C ASP A 59 20.32 -13.34 -14.21
N LEU A 60 20.53 -12.33 -13.38
CA LEU A 60 19.49 -11.38 -12.99
C LEU A 60 19.06 -10.43 -14.11
N ALA A 61 19.96 -10.06 -15.02
CA ALA A 61 19.61 -9.16 -16.13
C ALA A 61 18.51 -9.74 -17.03
N GLY A 62 18.59 -11.02 -17.35
CA GLY A 62 17.57 -11.73 -18.14
C GLY A 62 16.22 -11.80 -17.41
N GLU A 63 16.25 -12.10 -16.11
CA GLU A 63 15.06 -12.17 -15.27
C GLU A 63 14.38 -10.81 -15.11
N PHE A 64 15.14 -9.77 -14.78
CA PHE A 64 14.61 -8.41 -14.62
C PHE A 64 14.10 -7.82 -15.94
N ALA A 65 14.71 -8.17 -17.06
CA ALA A 65 14.20 -7.81 -18.39
C ALA A 65 12.84 -8.50 -18.66
N LEU A 66 12.67 -9.73 -18.24
CA LEU A 66 11.41 -10.46 -18.33
C LEU A 66 10.34 -9.84 -17.43
N GLU A 67 10.66 -9.51 -16.17
CA GLU A 67 9.74 -8.81 -15.27
C GLU A 67 9.29 -7.47 -15.87
N LEU A 68 10.22 -6.65 -16.35
CA LEU A 68 9.92 -5.38 -16.99
C LEU A 68 8.99 -5.53 -18.21
N LYS A 69 9.21 -6.56 -19.05
CA LYS A 69 8.35 -6.88 -20.19
C LYS A 69 6.97 -7.36 -19.76
N THR A 70 6.91 -8.21 -18.74
CA THR A 70 5.69 -8.88 -18.29
C THR A 70 4.81 -7.93 -17.47
N PHE A 71 5.40 -7.18 -16.54
CA PHE A 71 4.66 -6.37 -15.56
C PHE A 71 4.77 -4.86 -15.82
N GLY A 72 5.73 -4.41 -16.65
CA GLY A 72 6.07 -3.01 -16.84
C GLY A 72 6.84 -2.41 -15.66
N ARG A 73 7.29 -3.25 -14.73
CA ARG A 73 8.08 -2.91 -13.53
C ARG A 73 9.05 -4.06 -13.23
N ILE A 74 10.10 -3.75 -12.44
CA ILE A 74 11.04 -4.73 -11.92
C ILE A 74 10.79 -4.84 -10.42
N TYR A 75 10.08 -5.87 -10.01
CA TYR A 75 9.72 -6.11 -8.60
C TYR A 75 10.77 -6.95 -7.85
N MET A 76 11.64 -7.66 -8.57
CA MET A 76 12.65 -8.56 -8.02
C MET A 76 12.02 -9.70 -7.21
N TYR A 77 11.02 -10.37 -7.77
CA TYR A 77 10.24 -11.43 -7.11
C TYR A 77 11.10 -12.55 -6.51
N ARG A 78 12.24 -12.87 -7.12
CA ARG A 78 13.22 -13.84 -6.60
C ARG A 78 13.60 -13.57 -5.16
N TYR A 79 13.65 -12.29 -4.78
CA TYR A 79 14.07 -11.82 -3.45
C TYR A 79 12.90 -11.58 -2.49
N ARG A 80 11.69 -11.98 -2.88
CA ARG A 80 10.54 -11.95 -1.96
C ARG A 80 10.81 -12.92 -0.79
N PRO A 81 10.71 -12.44 0.47
CA PRO A 81 10.90 -13.30 1.63
C PRO A 81 9.97 -14.51 1.63
N LYS A 82 10.43 -15.62 2.19
CA LYS A 82 9.62 -16.84 2.34
C LYS A 82 8.68 -16.77 3.53
N TYR A 83 9.00 -15.96 4.52
CA TYR A 83 8.16 -15.79 5.69
C TYR A 83 6.88 -15.01 5.33
N LYS A 84 5.80 -15.31 6.03
CA LYS A 84 4.52 -14.63 5.85
C LYS A 84 4.62 -13.17 6.30
N MET A 85 4.01 -12.26 5.53
CA MET A 85 3.88 -10.85 5.88
C MET A 85 2.68 -10.65 6.79
N PHE A 86 2.94 -10.29 8.04
CA PHE A 86 1.95 -9.84 9.02
C PHE A 86 2.69 -9.18 10.20
N ALA A 87 1.99 -8.35 10.96
CA ALA A 87 2.53 -7.74 12.17
C ALA A 87 2.75 -8.80 13.25
N ARG A 88 3.98 -8.92 13.74
CA ARG A 88 4.36 -9.82 14.82
C ARG A 88 4.48 -9.06 16.15
N PRO A 89 4.47 -9.74 17.30
CA PRO A 89 4.84 -9.12 18.57
C PRO A 89 6.18 -8.38 18.48
N LEU A 90 6.29 -7.23 19.13
CA LEU A 90 7.43 -6.32 19.00
C LEU A 90 8.78 -7.01 19.28
N ASN A 91 8.84 -7.85 20.28
CA ASN A 91 10.02 -8.61 20.70
C ASN A 91 10.43 -9.74 19.72
N SER A 92 9.64 -9.98 18.68
CA SER A 92 10.00 -10.95 17.61
C SER A 92 10.98 -10.36 16.60
N TYR A 93 11.10 -9.04 16.54
CA TYR A 93 11.97 -8.37 15.58
C TYR A 93 13.40 -8.27 16.11
N PRO A 94 14.43 -8.56 15.28
CA PRO A 94 15.84 -8.51 15.69
C PRO A 94 16.37 -7.06 15.63
N ALA A 95 15.76 -6.15 16.38
CA ALA A 95 16.12 -4.73 16.38
C ALA A 95 16.79 -4.31 17.68
N ASN A 96 17.73 -3.38 17.60
CA ASN A 96 18.47 -2.85 18.74
C ASN A 96 17.70 -1.78 19.55
N CYS A 97 16.56 -1.31 19.01
CA CYS A 97 15.66 -0.39 19.73
C CYS A 97 14.20 -0.61 19.34
N ASP A 98 13.30 -0.35 20.29
CA ASP A 98 11.86 -0.58 20.14
C ASP A 98 11.23 0.23 19.01
N GLN A 99 11.75 1.44 18.74
CA GLN A 99 11.26 2.28 17.67
C GLN A 99 11.53 1.66 16.29
N ALA A 100 12.72 1.09 16.09
CA ALA A 100 13.03 0.37 14.86
C ALA A 100 12.18 -0.91 14.71
N ALA A 101 12.02 -1.69 15.78
CA ALA A 101 11.12 -2.84 15.81
C ALA A 101 9.68 -2.46 15.47
N SER A 102 9.19 -1.34 16.00
CA SER A 102 7.84 -0.82 15.70
C SER A 102 7.67 -0.46 14.23
N ILE A 103 8.70 0.14 13.61
CA ILE A 103 8.69 0.45 12.18
C ILE A 103 8.69 -0.83 11.34
N MET A 104 9.51 -1.83 11.69
CA MET A 104 9.53 -3.13 11.02
C MET A 104 8.16 -3.82 11.09
N LEU A 105 7.52 -3.78 12.26
CA LEU A 105 6.15 -4.27 12.45
C LEU A 105 5.17 -3.55 11.52
N MET A 106 5.22 -2.23 11.45
CA MET A 106 4.34 -1.43 10.60
C MET A 106 4.56 -1.71 9.11
N ILE A 107 5.80 -1.88 8.67
CA ILE A 107 6.12 -2.27 7.30
C ILE A 107 5.47 -3.63 6.96
N GLN A 108 5.61 -4.62 7.83
CA GLN A 108 5.03 -5.94 7.61
C GLN A 108 3.50 -5.93 7.67
N ASN A 109 2.90 -5.14 8.56
CA ASN A 109 1.46 -4.93 8.55
C ASN A 109 0.97 -4.33 7.23
N ASN A 110 1.70 -3.37 6.66
CA ASN A 110 1.34 -2.76 5.37
C ASN A 110 1.41 -3.74 4.20
N LEU A 111 2.20 -4.80 4.32
CA LEU A 111 2.39 -5.82 3.28
C LEU A 111 1.63 -7.13 3.57
N ASP A 112 0.89 -7.18 4.67
CA ASP A 112 -0.02 -8.29 4.97
C ASP A 112 -1.05 -8.44 3.84
N PRO A 113 -1.26 -9.66 3.28
CA PRO A 113 -2.24 -9.89 2.22
C PRO A 113 -3.68 -9.48 2.58
N ASP A 114 -4.03 -9.45 3.86
CA ASP A 114 -5.33 -8.99 4.34
C ASP A 114 -5.44 -7.46 4.34
N VAL A 115 -4.31 -6.75 4.31
CA VAL A 115 -4.21 -5.28 4.36
C VAL A 115 -3.84 -4.69 3.00
N ALA A 116 -2.77 -5.21 2.38
CA ALA A 116 -2.23 -4.70 1.12
C ALA A 116 -3.15 -5.01 -0.07
N GLN A 117 -3.21 -4.08 -1.02
CA GLN A 117 -3.96 -4.28 -2.26
C GLN A 117 -3.30 -5.33 -3.18
N HIS A 118 -1.97 -5.22 -3.36
CA HIS A 118 -1.17 -6.14 -4.16
C HIS A 118 0.16 -6.39 -3.42
N PRO A 119 0.17 -7.30 -2.43
CA PRO A 119 1.29 -7.45 -1.50
C PRO A 119 2.58 -7.90 -2.20
N HIS A 120 2.49 -8.73 -3.25
CA HIS A 120 3.68 -9.22 -3.96
C HIS A 120 4.33 -8.15 -4.85
N GLU A 121 3.59 -7.14 -5.25
CA GLU A 121 4.07 -5.96 -5.97
C GLU A 121 4.33 -4.76 -5.04
N LEU A 122 4.30 -4.99 -3.72
CA LEU A 122 4.59 -3.98 -2.69
C LEU A 122 3.61 -2.79 -2.72
N ILE A 123 2.43 -2.99 -3.29
CA ILE A 123 1.39 -1.96 -3.40
C ILE A 123 0.40 -2.12 -2.26
N THR A 124 0.34 -1.14 -1.39
CA THR A 124 -0.50 -1.16 -0.20
C THR A 124 -1.93 -0.72 -0.49
N TYR A 125 -2.13 0.40 -1.20
CA TYR A 125 -3.46 0.87 -1.60
C TYR A 125 -3.40 1.86 -2.78
N GLY A 126 -4.56 2.21 -3.33
CA GLY A 126 -4.69 3.24 -4.38
C GLY A 126 -4.09 2.86 -5.74
N GLY A 127 -3.86 1.57 -5.98
CA GLY A 127 -3.38 1.02 -7.24
C GLY A 127 -1.89 1.24 -7.53
N ASN A 128 -1.28 2.26 -6.93
CA ASN A 128 0.15 2.61 -7.11
C ASN A 128 0.86 2.95 -5.79
N GLY A 129 0.12 3.14 -4.70
CA GLY A 129 0.70 3.54 -3.43
C GLY A 129 1.60 2.45 -2.86
N SER A 130 2.90 2.68 -2.86
CA SER A 130 3.90 1.71 -2.40
C SER A 130 4.94 2.37 -1.50
N VAL A 131 5.51 1.57 -0.63
CA VAL A 131 6.63 1.94 0.24
C VAL A 131 7.95 1.71 -0.47
N PHE A 132 8.05 0.56 -1.14
CA PHE A 132 9.22 0.10 -1.89
C PHE A 132 8.86 -0.16 -3.34
N GLN A 133 9.83 -0.03 -4.23
CA GLN A 133 9.65 -0.35 -5.65
C GLN A 133 9.88 -1.83 -5.93
N ASN A 134 10.73 -2.48 -5.12
CA ASN A 134 11.15 -3.87 -5.31
C ASN A 134 11.58 -4.51 -3.98
N TRP A 135 11.71 -5.83 -3.99
CA TRP A 135 12.01 -6.61 -2.78
C TRP A 135 13.42 -6.39 -2.23
N ALA A 136 14.40 -6.01 -3.07
CA ALA A 136 15.73 -5.67 -2.56
C ALA A 136 15.70 -4.43 -1.63
N GLN A 137 14.88 -3.43 -1.96
CA GLN A 137 14.68 -2.26 -1.10
C GLN A 137 14.04 -2.63 0.24
N TYR A 138 13.06 -3.53 0.24
CA TYR A 138 12.46 -4.06 1.45
C TYR A 138 13.52 -4.77 2.33
N LEU A 139 14.28 -5.69 1.75
CA LEU A 139 15.29 -6.47 2.49
C LEU A 139 16.35 -5.57 3.12
N LEU A 140 16.88 -4.60 2.36
CA LEU A 140 17.84 -3.64 2.87
C LEU A 140 17.28 -2.75 3.98
N THR A 141 16.03 -2.31 3.83
CA THR A 141 15.38 -1.49 4.86
C THR A 141 15.21 -2.27 6.15
N MET A 142 14.75 -3.52 6.09
CA MET A 142 14.59 -4.36 7.27
C MET A 142 15.93 -4.64 7.95
N LYS A 143 16.99 -4.88 7.18
CA LYS A 143 18.36 -5.05 7.71
C LYS A 143 18.85 -3.78 8.40
N TYR A 144 18.75 -2.62 7.77
CA TYR A 144 19.16 -1.35 8.39
C TYR A 144 18.39 -1.04 9.67
N LEU A 145 17.09 -1.33 9.71
CA LEU A 145 16.29 -1.18 10.92
C LEU A 145 16.75 -2.12 12.03
N ALA A 146 17.15 -3.36 11.69
CA ALA A 146 17.66 -4.32 12.66
C ALA A 146 19.02 -3.87 13.24
N GLU A 147 19.91 -3.32 12.40
CA GLU A 147 21.24 -2.85 12.79
C GLU A 147 21.24 -1.48 13.48
N MET A 148 20.18 -0.68 13.29
CA MET A 148 20.05 0.68 13.79
C MET A 148 20.14 0.76 15.31
N ASN A 149 20.89 1.75 15.81
CA ASN A 149 20.83 2.15 17.21
C ASN A 149 19.97 3.41 17.43
N SER A 150 19.80 3.82 18.69
CA SER A 150 18.95 4.96 19.08
C SER A 150 19.50 6.33 18.66
N GLU A 151 20.73 6.42 18.16
CA GLU A 151 21.38 7.66 17.71
C GLU A 151 21.59 7.69 16.19
N GLN A 152 20.80 6.92 15.46
CA GLN A 152 20.83 6.86 14.00
C GLN A 152 19.44 7.10 13.40
N THR A 153 19.43 7.60 12.17
CA THR A 153 18.24 7.78 11.33
C THR A 153 18.48 7.11 9.99
N LEU A 154 17.56 6.24 9.59
CA LEU A 154 17.54 5.66 8.25
C LEU A 154 16.92 6.66 7.25
N HIS A 155 17.62 6.96 6.19
CA HIS A 155 17.10 7.76 5.08
C HIS A 155 16.64 6.86 3.93
N ILE A 156 15.42 7.07 3.47
CA ILE A 156 14.81 6.35 2.34
C ILE A 156 14.29 7.36 1.32
N HIS A 157 14.77 7.28 0.08
CA HIS A 157 14.32 8.13 -1.02
C HIS A 157 13.61 7.29 -2.08
N SER A 158 12.32 7.53 -2.31
CA SER A 158 11.53 6.78 -3.29
C SER A 158 11.70 5.26 -3.16
N GLY A 159 11.69 4.77 -1.92
CA GLY A 159 11.92 3.37 -1.59
C GLY A 159 13.39 2.94 -1.52
N HIS A 160 14.34 3.77 -1.98
CA HIS A 160 15.77 3.46 -1.92
C HIS A 160 16.35 3.77 -0.54
N PRO A 161 16.73 2.77 0.28
CA PRO A 161 17.43 3.03 1.52
C PRO A 161 18.84 3.54 1.22
N GLN A 162 19.15 4.72 1.75
CA GLN A 162 20.44 5.40 1.52
C GLN A 162 21.49 5.01 2.54
N GLY A 163 21.08 4.65 3.76
CA GLY A 163 21.94 4.26 4.86
C GLY A 163 21.50 4.81 6.20
N LEU A 164 22.23 4.41 7.23
CA LEU A 164 22.07 4.89 8.60
C LEU A 164 22.97 6.11 8.82
N PHE A 165 22.34 7.24 9.15
CA PHE A 165 23.05 8.49 9.40
C PHE A 165 23.08 8.82 10.89
N PRO A 166 24.16 9.38 11.42
CA PRO A 166 24.21 9.85 12.81
C PRO A 166 23.10 10.87 13.10
N SER A 167 22.45 10.72 14.23
CA SER A 167 21.39 11.62 14.70
C SER A 167 21.36 11.63 16.24
N SER A 168 20.26 11.99 16.85
CA SER A 168 20.08 11.93 18.30
C SER A 168 18.96 10.96 18.67
N ASN A 169 18.87 10.55 19.93
CA ASN A 169 17.81 9.68 20.43
C ASN A 169 16.40 10.32 20.33
N GLN A 170 16.32 11.64 20.18
CA GLN A 170 15.07 12.37 19.96
C GLN A 170 14.73 12.56 18.46
N ALA A 171 15.65 12.24 17.55
CA ALA A 171 15.42 12.34 16.12
C ALA A 171 14.48 11.20 15.63
N PRO A 172 13.76 11.42 14.53
CA PRO A 172 13.02 10.33 13.85
C PRO A 172 13.96 9.18 13.48
N ARG A 173 13.50 7.94 13.69
CA ARG A 173 14.27 6.75 13.30
C ARG A 173 14.32 6.56 11.79
N VAL A 174 13.33 7.05 11.06
CA VAL A 174 13.28 6.98 9.60
C VAL A 174 12.83 8.31 9.02
N VAL A 175 13.49 8.74 7.95
CA VAL A 175 13.06 9.83 7.08
C VAL A 175 12.76 9.23 5.72
N VAL A 176 11.51 9.32 5.29
CA VAL A 176 11.05 8.84 3.99
C VAL A 176 10.70 10.03 3.11
N THR A 177 11.26 10.07 1.91
CA THR A 177 10.90 11.05 0.89
C THR A 177 10.50 10.35 -0.40
N ASN A 178 9.54 10.90 -1.12
CA ASN A 178 9.30 10.52 -2.50
C ASN A 178 10.24 11.29 -3.43
N GLY A 179 10.54 10.71 -4.59
CA GLY A 179 11.30 11.39 -5.61
C GLY A 179 10.58 12.68 -6.03
N MET A 180 11.33 13.77 -6.06
CA MET A 180 10.78 15.04 -6.54
C MET A 180 10.59 15.01 -8.04
N MET A 181 9.38 15.32 -8.47
CA MET A 181 9.07 15.62 -9.86
C MET A 181 9.26 17.13 -10.09
N ILE A 182 10.18 17.51 -10.96
CA ILE A 182 10.36 18.92 -11.31
C ILE A 182 9.23 19.36 -12.24
N PRO A 183 8.80 20.65 -12.21
CA PRO A 183 7.59 21.11 -12.90
C PRO A 183 7.48 20.73 -14.38
N ASN A 184 8.58 20.74 -15.13
CA ASN A 184 8.60 20.38 -16.55
C ASN A 184 8.56 18.87 -16.82
N HIS A 185 8.66 18.04 -15.78
CA HIS A 185 8.71 16.57 -15.85
C HIS A 185 7.74 15.91 -14.85
N SER A 186 6.57 16.52 -14.64
CA SER A 186 5.55 16.05 -13.68
C SER A 186 4.23 15.66 -14.34
N LYS A 187 4.25 15.33 -15.61
CA LYS A 187 3.10 14.74 -16.29
C LYS A 187 2.88 13.30 -15.84
N PRO A 188 1.66 12.74 -15.90
CA PRO A 188 1.40 11.34 -15.55
C PRO A 188 2.31 10.35 -16.25
N ILE A 189 2.66 10.61 -17.54
CA ILE A 189 3.58 9.77 -18.30
C ILE A 189 5.02 9.80 -17.75
N ASP A 190 5.46 10.93 -17.23
CA ASP A 190 6.80 11.05 -16.63
C ASP A 190 6.89 10.23 -15.35
N LEU A 191 5.84 10.26 -14.51
CA LEU A 191 5.78 9.41 -13.32
C LEU A 191 5.84 7.91 -13.67
N GLU A 192 5.05 7.48 -14.65
CA GLU A 192 5.07 6.09 -15.14
C GLU A 192 6.47 5.68 -15.63
N LYS A 193 7.11 6.56 -16.40
CA LYS A 193 8.44 6.36 -16.95
C LYS A 193 9.52 6.24 -15.87
N TYR A 194 9.57 7.20 -14.95
CA TYR A 194 10.56 7.19 -13.88
C TYR A 194 10.33 6.07 -12.86
N SER A 195 9.08 5.68 -12.65
CA SER A 195 8.75 4.50 -11.85
C SER A 195 9.24 3.20 -12.52
N ALA A 196 9.04 3.07 -13.84
CA ALA A 196 9.50 1.90 -14.59
C ALA A 196 11.04 1.81 -14.65
N MET A 197 11.74 2.96 -14.62
CA MET A 197 13.20 3.01 -14.54
C MET A 197 13.75 2.78 -13.13
N GLY A 198 12.89 2.61 -12.12
CA GLY A 198 13.34 2.47 -10.73
C GLY A 198 13.94 3.75 -10.13
N VAL A 199 13.55 4.94 -10.61
CA VAL A 199 14.07 6.23 -10.13
C VAL A 199 13.15 6.83 -9.06
N THR A 200 11.85 6.77 -9.27
CA THR A 200 10.84 7.28 -8.35
C THR A 200 9.71 6.28 -8.14
N GLN A 201 8.92 6.49 -7.14
CA GLN A 201 7.69 5.74 -6.91
C GLN A 201 6.53 6.68 -6.61
N TYR A 202 5.32 6.20 -6.84
CA TYR A 202 4.11 6.87 -6.38
C TYR A 202 3.85 6.45 -4.93
N GLY A 203 4.33 7.25 -4.00
CA GLY A 203 4.05 7.05 -2.57
C GLY A 203 2.90 7.95 -2.17
N GLN A 204 1.78 7.36 -1.80
CA GLN A 204 0.78 8.08 -1.02
C GLN A 204 1.31 8.28 0.40
N MET A 205 0.86 9.34 1.09
CA MET A 205 1.42 9.74 2.39
C MET A 205 1.46 8.58 3.40
N THR A 206 0.36 7.88 3.58
CA THR A 206 0.27 6.77 4.54
C THR A 206 1.02 5.52 4.09
N ALA A 207 1.10 5.22 2.80
CA ALA A 207 1.94 4.15 2.28
C ALA A 207 3.42 4.46 2.49
N GLY A 208 3.86 5.68 2.13
CA GLY A 208 5.25 6.10 2.23
C GLY A 208 5.75 6.23 3.66
N SER A 209 4.89 6.44 4.64
CA SER A 209 5.24 6.55 6.06
C SER A 209 4.96 5.26 6.86
N TYR A 210 4.58 4.17 6.22
CA TYR A 210 4.18 2.89 6.86
C TYR A 210 3.00 3.00 7.84
N MET A 211 2.14 4.02 7.67
CA MET A 211 1.05 4.29 8.59
C MET A 211 -0.31 3.81 8.10
N TYR A 212 -0.37 3.17 6.94
CA TYR A 212 -1.58 2.51 6.49
C TYR A 212 -1.74 1.18 7.23
N ILE A 213 -2.67 1.16 8.17
CA ILE A 213 -2.95 0.00 9.02
C ILE A 213 -4.22 -0.76 8.60
N GLY A 214 -4.69 -0.50 7.38
CA GLY A 214 -5.94 -1.03 6.85
C GLY A 214 -7.06 0.01 6.87
N PRO A 215 -8.31 -0.40 6.58
CA PRO A 215 -9.44 0.52 6.44
C PRO A 215 -9.94 1.14 7.74
N GLN A 216 -9.54 0.62 8.92
CA GLN A 216 -10.03 1.09 10.20
C GLN A 216 -9.77 2.58 10.46
N GLY A 217 -8.64 3.12 10.01
CA GLY A 217 -8.34 4.56 10.14
C GLY A 217 -9.34 5.43 9.37
N ILE A 218 -9.79 4.97 8.21
CA ILE A 218 -10.79 5.67 7.39
C ILE A 218 -12.19 5.52 7.99
N VAL A 219 -12.56 4.34 8.51
CA VAL A 219 -13.81 4.14 9.25
C VAL A 219 -13.88 5.12 10.42
N HIS A 220 -12.83 5.17 11.25
CA HIS A 220 -12.73 6.06 12.39
C HIS A 220 -12.83 7.53 11.99
N GLY A 221 -11.98 7.98 11.05
CA GLY A 221 -11.97 9.38 10.59
C GLY A 221 -13.30 9.81 9.96
N THR A 222 -13.93 8.98 9.15
CA THR A 222 -15.23 9.28 8.54
C THR A 222 -16.33 9.33 9.59
N THR A 223 -16.37 8.38 10.53
CA THR A 223 -17.36 8.38 11.62
C THR A 223 -17.29 9.65 12.45
N ILE A 224 -16.08 10.06 12.88
CA ILE A 224 -15.88 11.32 13.62
C ILE A 224 -16.32 12.53 12.79
N THR A 225 -16.00 12.56 11.52
CA THR A 225 -16.39 13.65 10.61
C THR A 225 -17.91 13.76 10.50
N LEU A 226 -18.61 12.64 10.31
CA LEU A 226 -20.08 12.61 10.28
C LEU A 226 -20.69 13.07 11.61
N MET A 227 -20.15 12.61 12.74
CA MET A 227 -20.60 13.03 14.07
C MET A 227 -20.40 14.53 14.31
N ASN A 228 -19.26 15.09 13.88
CA ASN A 228 -19.01 16.54 13.99
C ASN A 228 -19.93 17.36 13.07
N ALA A 229 -20.18 16.87 11.86
CA ALA A 229 -21.17 17.48 10.97
C ALA A 229 -22.58 17.47 11.59
N ALA A 230 -22.98 16.35 12.21
CA ALA A 230 -24.24 16.24 12.90
C ALA A 230 -24.39 17.24 14.05
N ARG A 231 -23.37 17.39 14.87
CA ARG A 231 -23.36 18.39 15.96
C ARG A 231 -23.57 19.81 15.44
N LYS A 232 -23.01 20.12 14.27
CA LYS A 232 -23.09 21.46 13.68
C LYS A 232 -24.42 21.71 12.95
N PHE A 233 -24.98 20.72 12.28
CA PHE A 233 -26.09 20.92 11.34
C PHE A 233 -27.39 20.21 11.70
N THR A 234 -27.40 19.29 12.67
CA THR A 234 -28.57 18.43 12.98
C THR A 234 -28.77 18.20 14.49
N ASP A 235 -28.24 19.05 15.34
CA ASP A 235 -28.27 18.90 16.79
C ASP A 235 -27.76 17.52 17.29
N GLY A 236 -26.75 16.99 16.60
CA GLY A 236 -26.15 15.69 16.90
C GLY A 236 -26.93 14.47 16.42
N LYS A 237 -28.06 14.62 15.73
CA LYS A 237 -28.91 13.51 15.28
C LYS A 237 -28.51 13.06 13.88
N LEU A 238 -28.11 11.80 13.76
CA LEU A 238 -27.70 11.17 12.49
C LEU A 238 -28.72 10.18 11.94
N GLU A 239 -29.60 9.68 12.78
CA GLU A 239 -30.67 8.75 12.37
C GLU A 239 -31.54 9.33 11.26
N GLY A 240 -31.74 8.54 10.21
CA GLY A 240 -32.51 8.97 9.04
C GLY A 240 -31.85 10.08 8.23
N LYS A 241 -30.56 10.34 8.40
CA LYS A 241 -29.78 11.21 7.51
C LYS A 241 -29.14 10.38 6.40
N LEU A 242 -29.04 10.98 5.22
CA LEU A 242 -28.44 10.37 4.04
C LEU A 242 -27.00 10.87 3.86
N PHE A 243 -26.07 9.93 3.75
CA PHE A 243 -24.68 10.17 3.37
C PHE A 243 -24.47 9.73 1.93
N VAL A 244 -24.06 10.64 1.06
CA VAL A 244 -23.78 10.38 -0.35
C VAL A 244 -22.30 10.51 -0.61
N THR A 245 -21.71 9.50 -1.23
CA THR A 245 -20.27 9.45 -1.52
C THR A 245 -19.98 8.66 -2.80
N ALA A 246 -18.71 8.55 -3.17
CA ALA A 246 -18.27 7.77 -4.31
C ALA A 246 -16.99 6.97 -4.01
N GLY A 247 -16.89 5.80 -4.66
CA GLY A 247 -15.75 4.90 -4.56
C GLY A 247 -15.89 3.85 -3.45
N LEU A 248 -15.57 2.58 -3.80
CA LEU A 248 -15.52 1.43 -2.89
C LEU A 248 -14.15 0.75 -2.91
N GLY A 249 -13.12 1.50 -3.31
CA GLY A 249 -11.74 1.05 -3.32
C GLY A 249 -11.14 0.85 -1.92
N GLY A 250 -9.80 0.80 -1.83
CA GLY A 250 -9.08 0.54 -0.58
C GLY A 250 -9.42 1.51 0.55
N MET A 251 -9.51 2.79 0.26
CA MET A 251 -9.84 3.82 1.26
C MET A 251 -11.33 4.12 1.32
N SER A 252 -11.92 4.54 0.20
CA SER A 252 -13.33 4.98 0.15
C SER A 252 -14.31 3.88 0.54
N GLY A 253 -13.95 2.61 0.32
CA GLY A 253 -14.80 1.47 0.69
C GLY A 253 -15.12 1.36 2.18
N ALA A 254 -14.38 2.06 3.02
CA ALA A 254 -14.66 2.15 4.47
C ALA A 254 -15.78 3.15 4.82
N GLN A 255 -16.14 4.05 3.92
CA GLN A 255 -17.11 5.11 4.17
C GLN A 255 -18.54 4.59 4.40
N PRO A 256 -19.08 3.61 3.63
CA PRO A 256 -20.38 3.02 3.93
C PRO A 256 -20.44 2.41 5.33
N LYS A 257 -19.39 1.70 5.74
CA LYS A 257 -19.29 1.13 7.09
C LYS A 257 -19.30 2.21 8.17
N ALA A 258 -18.60 3.30 7.96
CA ALA A 258 -18.58 4.44 8.88
C ALA A 258 -19.97 5.09 8.98
N ALA A 259 -20.69 5.24 7.89
CA ALA A 259 -22.05 5.76 7.88
C ALA A 259 -23.02 4.85 8.65
N SER A 260 -22.93 3.53 8.45
CA SER A 260 -23.75 2.55 9.17
C SER A 260 -23.48 2.60 10.70
N ILE A 261 -22.19 2.69 11.11
CA ILE A 261 -21.79 2.85 12.52
C ILE A 261 -22.38 4.15 13.11
N ALA A 262 -22.40 5.22 12.32
CA ALA A 262 -22.97 6.51 12.72
C ALA A 262 -24.52 6.53 12.72
N GLY A 263 -25.19 5.45 12.31
CA GLY A 263 -26.65 5.36 12.25
C GLY A 263 -27.28 6.04 11.01
N MET A 264 -26.49 6.28 9.96
CA MET A 264 -26.95 6.92 8.73
C MET A 264 -27.25 5.91 7.63
N VAL A 265 -28.14 6.28 6.71
CA VAL A 265 -28.26 5.62 5.40
C VAL A 265 -27.16 6.14 4.49
N SER A 266 -26.55 5.28 3.67
CA SER A 266 -25.57 5.73 2.69
C SER A 266 -25.84 5.24 1.28
N ILE A 267 -25.53 6.09 0.28
CA ILE A 267 -25.41 5.73 -1.13
C ILE A 267 -23.97 5.99 -1.57
N THR A 268 -23.34 4.97 -2.14
CA THR A 268 -21.99 5.07 -2.69
C THR A 268 -22.02 4.72 -4.18
N ALA A 269 -21.65 5.65 -5.05
CA ALA A 269 -21.44 5.38 -6.46
C ALA A 269 -20.08 4.68 -6.67
N GLU A 270 -20.06 3.57 -7.40
CA GLU A 270 -18.84 2.82 -7.72
C GLU A 270 -18.87 2.32 -9.16
N ILE A 271 -17.83 2.63 -9.92
CA ILE A 271 -17.71 2.17 -11.32
C ILE A 271 -17.19 0.72 -11.42
N ASN A 272 -16.47 0.25 -10.41
CA ASN A 272 -15.88 -1.09 -10.39
C ASN A 272 -16.80 -2.07 -9.65
N LYS A 273 -17.51 -2.90 -10.43
CA LYS A 273 -18.40 -3.93 -9.89
C LYS A 273 -17.69 -4.87 -8.90
N THR A 274 -16.43 -5.26 -9.18
CA THR A 274 -15.68 -6.16 -8.31
C THR A 274 -15.41 -5.51 -6.95
N ALA A 275 -15.12 -4.20 -6.92
CA ALA A 275 -14.96 -3.47 -5.67
C ALA A 275 -16.27 -3.45 -4.86
N ALA A 276 -17.39 -3.19 -5.49
CA ALA A 276 -18.72 -3.21 -4.82
C ALA A 276 -19.03 -4.59 -4.23
N LEU A 277 -18.86 -5.67 -5.01
CA LEU A 277 -19.07 -7.04 -4.55
C LEU A 277 -18.15 -7.42 -3.38
N LYS A 278 -16.87 -6.98 -3.40
CA LYS A 278 -15.94 -7.19 -2.29
C LYS A 278 -16.45 -6.51 -1.01
N ARG A 279 -16.96 -5.29 -1.08
CA ARG A 279 -17.49 -4.60 0.11
C ARG A 279 -18.81 -5.21 0.60
N GLN A 280 -19.63 -5.73 -0.30
CA GLN A 280 -20.82 -6.47 0.09
C GLN A 280 -20.45 -7.78 0.81
N SER A 281 -19.50 -8.55 0.30
CA SER A 281 -19.05 -9.79 0.95
C SER A 281 -18.40 -9.54 2.33
N GLN A 282 -17.85 -8.34 2.57
CA GLN A 282 -17.33 -7.91 3.86
C GLN A 282 -18.40 -7.37 4.83
N GLY A 283 -19.67 -7.28 4.41
CA GLY A 283 -20.74 -6.70 5.21
C GLY A 283 -20.59 -5.18 5.42
N TRP A 284 -20.03 -4.48 4.45
CA TRP A 284 -19.84 -3.02 4.47
C TRP A 284 -20.81 -2.30 3.56
N VAL A 285 -21.39 -3.03 2.59
CA VAL A 285 -22.45 -2.64 1.70
C VAL A 285 -23.55 -3.69 1.82
N ASP A 286 -24.79 -3.25 2.09
CA ASP A 286 -25.93 -4.16 2.25
C ASP A 286 -26.54 -4.51 0.90
N GLU A 287 -26.69 -3.54 0.00
CA GLU A 287 -27.34 -3.71 -1.31
C GLU A 287 -26.49 -3.12 -2.44
N ILE A 288 -26.54 -3.79 -3.61
CA ILE A 288 -25.95 -3.28 -4.86
C ILE A 288 -27.06 -3.14 -5.88
N HIS A 289 -27.19 -1.96 -6.46
CA HIS A 289 -28.13 -1.65 -7.54
C HIS A 289 -27.38 -1.17 -8.79
N TYR A 290 -27.91 -1.57 -9.95
CA TYR A 290 -27.34 -1.18 -11.26
C TYR A 290 -28.13 -0.06 -11.93
N GLU A 291 -29.27 0.32 -11.34
CA GLU A 291 -30.11 1.43 -11.77
C GLU A 291 -30.14 2.49 -10.68
N VAL A 292 -29.84 3.74 -11.06
CA VAL A 292 -29.70 4.86 -10.09
C VAL A 292 -31.00 5.13 -9.34
N ASN A 293 -32.13 5.07 -10.03
CA ASN A 293 -33.44 5.33 -9.40
C ASN A 293 -33.81 4.25 -8.36
N THR A 294 -33.45 2.99 -8.61
CA THR A 294 -33.64 1.91 -7.64
C THR A 294 -32.78 2.11 -6.39
N ALA A 295 -31.51 2.50 -6.56
CA ALA A 295 -30.64 2.80 -5.44
C ALA A 295 -31.17 3.97 -4.60
N ILE A 296 -31.64 5.04 -5.24
CA ILE A 296 -32.23 6.21 -4.57
C ILE A 296 -33.50 5.80 -3.83
N SER A 297 -34.41 5.03 -4.46
CA SER A 297 -35.64 4.58 -3.84
C SER A 297 -35.39 3.73 -2.59
N SER A 298 -34.45 2.78 -2.65
CA SER A 298 -34.05 1.96 -1.49
C SER A 298 -33.49 2.83 -0.35
N ALA A 299 -32.69 3.85 -0.69
CA ALA A 299 -32.13 4.76 0.31
C ALA A 299 -33.22 5.60 0.99
N LEU A 300 -34.14 6.18 0.21
CA LEU A 300 -35.25 6.98 0.74
C LEU A 300 -36.20 6.16 1.61
N GLU A 301 -36.47 4.90 1.22
CA GLU A 301 -37.26 3.97 2.03
C GLU A 301 -36.58 3.67 3.37
N SER A 302 -35.27 3.38 3.36
CA SER A 302 -34.49 3.17 4.58
C SER A 302 -34.46 4.43 5.45
N GLN A 303 -34.30 5.60 4.84
CA GLN A 303 -34.30 6.89 5.52
C GLN A 303 -35.64 7.15 6.23
N ALA A 304 -36.77 6.90 5.56
CA ALA A 304 -38.10 7.07 6.11
C ALA A 304 -38.33 6.19 7.37
N LYS A 305 -37.71 5.00 7.36
CA LYS A 305 -37.73 4.06 8.51
C LYS A 305 -36.66 4.33 9.57
N LYS A 306 -35.88 5.44 9.44
CA LYS A 306 -34.72 5.75 10.27
C LYS A 306 -33.69 4.61 10.33
N GLY A 307 -33.55 3.88 9.23
CA GLY A 307 -32.56 2.80 9.11
C GLY A 307 -31.13 3.34 8.90
N ASN A 308 -30.19 2.39 8.82
CA ASN A 308 -28.77 2.67 8.60
C ASN A 308 -28.19 1.85 7.44
N LYS A 309 -29.03 1.56 6.45
CA LYS A 309 -28.65 0.73 5.29
C LYS A 309 -27.56 1.40 4.43
N SER A 310 -26.59 0.62 3.99
CA SER A 310 -25.55 1.02 3.05
C SER A 310 -25.82 0.45 1.65
N ILE A 311 -25.87 1.33 0.66
CA ILE A 311 -26.29 1.02 -0.70
C ILE A 311 -25.19 1.42 -1.66
N ALA A 312 -24.81 0.52 -2.57
CA ALA A 312 -23.93 0.82 -3.68
C ALA A 312 -24.74 0.98 -4.97
N PHE A 313 -24.44 2.01 -5.73
CA PHE A 313 -24.87 2.16 -7.12
C PHE A 313 -23.69 1.87 -8.04
N VAL A 314 -23.85 0.93 -8.96
CA VAL A 314 -22.84 0.52 -9.95
C VAL A 314 -23.47 0.69 -11.34
N PRO A 315 -23.06 1.71 -12.13
CA PRO A 315 -23.60 1.99 -13.46
C PRO A 315 -23.24 0.92 -14.49
#